data_815ccd73eb865f0a4abf24467239b1d1
#
_entry.id   815ccd73eb865f0a4abf24467239b1d1
#
_cell.length_a   1.000
_cell.length_b   1.000
_cell.length_c   1.000
_cell.angle_alpha   90.00
_cell.angle_beta   90.00
_cell.angle_gamma   90.00
#
_symmetry.space_group_name_H-M   'P 1'
#
loop_
_entity.id
_entity.type
_entity.pdbx_description
1 polymer ?
#
loop_
_entity_poly.entity_id
_entity_poly.type
_entity_poly.pdbx_seq_one_letter_code
_entity_poly.pdbx_strand_id
1 'polypeptide(L)'
;MLPFDVEDQIQKALQDGKFDNLRGQGKPFTHLGTDAFEQLVKEQGFRPHYVELDAEIRAKAEIARQAVRRTYEWVMQARGGGSLDRQYARDEWDKALRSFEQRLEEINQLIQTFNLELPEPLRHLQKFPLKQEDELKQLGVTTKLG
;
A
#
# COMPACT_ATOMS: atom_id res chain seq x y z
N MET A 1 -0.67 -21.66 14.21
CA MET A 1 -0.61 -21.24 13.67
C MET A 1 -0.88 -20.94 13.02
N LEU A 2 -0.67 -20.84 12.58
CA LEU A 2 -0.76 -20.32 11.79
C LEU A 2 -1.41 -20.36 11.04
N PRO A 3 -1.93 -20.22 10.12
CA PRO A 3 -2.44 -20.26 9.24
C PRO A 3 -2.26 -20.13 8.33
N PHE A 4 -2.71 -20.21 7.18
CA PHE A 4 -2.33 -19.82 6.43
C PHE A 4 -2.75 -19.85 5.22
N ASP A 5 -3.35 -20.05 3.96
CA ASP A 5 -3.21 -19.36 3.01
C ASP A 5 -1.87 -19.50 2.51
N VAL A 6 -1.42 -18.69 1.72
CA VAL A 6 -0.12 -18.77 1.28
C VAL A 6 0.77 -18.64 2.41
N GLU A 7 0.42 -17.74 3.27
CA GLU A 7 1.22 -17.56 4.35
C GLU A 7 1.17 -18.75 5.19
N ASP A 8 0.02 -19.32 5.38
CA ASP A 8 -0.06 -20.52 6.11
C ASP A 8 0.67 -21.58 5.46
N GLN A 9 0.63 -21.66 4.17
CA GLN A 9 1.36 -22.66 3.48
C GLN A 9 2.81 -22.41 3.54
N ILE A 10 3.21 -21.19 3.40
CA ILE A 10 4.59 -20.85 3.53
C ILE A 10 5.01 -21.02 4.95
N GLN A 11 4.19 -20.57 5.87
CA GLN A 11 4.48 -20.71 7.22
C GLN A 11 4.50 -22.12 7.64
N LYS A 12 3.60 -22.91 7.18
CA LYS A 12 3.61 -24.26 7.46
C LYS A 12 4.75 -24.89 6.87
N ALA A 13 5.04 -24.55 5.67
CA ALA A 13 6.19 -25.06 5.05
C ALA A 13 7.38 -24.62 5.78
N LEU A 14 7.33 -23.46 6.36
CA LEU A 14 8.41 -22.97 7.07
C LEU A 14 8.48 -23.56 8.40
N GLN A 15 7.40 -23.83 9.00
CA GLN A 15 7.42 -24.28 10.26
C GLN A 15 7.22 -25.65 10.44
N ASP A 16 6.65 -26.28 9.61
CA ASP A 16 6.46 -27.61 9.74
C ASP A 16 7.61 -28.25 9.54
N GLY A 17 8.35 -27.70 9.73
CA GLY A 17 9.17 -28.35 9.50
C GLY A 17 9.55 -28.10 8.41
N LYS A 18 9.19 -27.59 7.99
CA LYS A 18 9.58 -27.14 6.99
C LYS A 18 9.79 -25.94 7.31
N PHE A 19 9.15 -25.56 8.00
CA PHE A 19 9.31 -24.38 8.34
C PHE A 19 9.18 -24.49 9.63
N ASP A 20 8.93 -25.06 10.33
CA ASP A 20 8.58 -25.07 11.28
C ASP A 20 8.56 -24.72 11.98
N ASN A 21 8.64 -24.37 11.86
CA ASN A 21 8.39 -23.93 12.19
C ASN A 21 8.33 -23.35 12.28
N LEU A 22 8.54 -22.93 11.78
CA LEU A 22 8.47 -22.19 11.32
C LEU A 22 8.11 -21.47 11.89
N ARG A 23 7.98 -21.16 12.24
CA ARG A 23 7.68 -20.43 12.65
C ARG A 23 7.01 -19.67 12.39
N GLY A 24 6.52 -19.22 12.62
CA GLY A 24 5.68 -18.37 12.30
C GLY A 24 4.36 -18.75 12.12
N GLN A 25 3.98 -19.61 12.47
CA GLN A 25 2.87 -20.05 12.20
C GLN A 25 1.86 -19.31 12.71
N GLY A 26 0.78 -19.10 12.34
CA GLY A 26 -0.27 -18.31 12.85
C GLY A 26 -0.16 -16.87 12.56
N LYS A 27 0.67 -16.45 11.67
CA LYS A 27 0.76 -15.06 11.37
C LYS A 27 -0.43 -14.56 10.64
N PRO A 28 -0.80 -13.29 10.86
CA PRO A 28 -1.91 -12.70 10.14
C PRO A 28 -1.67 -12.72 8.66
N PHE A 29 -2.72 -12.97 7.94
CA PHE A 29 -2.61 -13.05 6.52
C PHE A 29 -2.22 -11.75 5.86
N THR A 30 -2.58 -10.65 6.49
CA THR A 30 -2.28 -9.36 5.91
C THR A 30 -0.78 -9.14 5.77
N HIS A 31 0.03 -9.86 6.51
CA HIS A 31 1.47 -9.71 6.39
C HIS A 31 2.05 -10.69 5.40
N LEU A 32 1.22 -11.51 4.84
CA LEU A 32 1.66 -12.54 3.98
C LEU A 32 2.52 -12.10 2.84
N GLY A 33 2.11 -11.08 2.16
CA GLY A 33 2.85 -10.64 1.00
C GLY A 33 4.30 -10.35 1.31
N THR A 34 4.53 -9.56 2.35
CA THR A 34 5.87 -9.20 2.72
C THR A 34 6.66 -10.40 3.19
N ASP A 35 6.07 -11.19 4.07
CA ASP A 35 6.75 -12.35 4.61
C ASP A 35 7.06 -13.37 3.54
N ALA A 36 6.11 -13.59 2.63
CA ALA A 36 6.31 -14.56 1.57
C ALA A 36 7.44 -14.12 0.64
N PHE A 37 7.47 -12.85 0.30
CA PHE A 37 8.51 -12.35 -0.58
C PHE A 37 9.86 -12.43 0.09
N GLU A 38 9.95 -12.07 1.34
CA GLU A 38 11.22 -12.13 2.05
C GLU A 38 11.72 -13.56 2.15
N GLN A 39 10.80 -14.48 2.35
CA GLN A 39 11.14 -15.86 2.43
C GLN A 39 11.72 -16.36 1.11
N LEU A 40 11.11 -15.97 0.01
CA LEU A 40 11.59 -16.33 -1.30
C LEU A 40 12.99 -15.79 -1.56
N VAL A 41 13.22 -14.57 -1.15
CA VAL A 41 14.53 -13.97 -1.31
C VAL A 41 15.57 -14.76 -0.53
N LYS A 42 15.25 -15.13 0.68
CA LYS A 42 16.18 -15.91 1.48
C LYS A 42 16.46 -17.26 0.88
N GLU A 43 15.44 -17.92 0.41
CA GLU A 43 15.60 -19.26 -0.11
C GLU A 43 16.32 -19.29 -1.44
N GLN A 44 16.08 -18.33 -2.28
CA GLN A 44 16.64 -18.34 -3.61
C GLN A 44 17.91 -17.56 -3.75
N GLY A 45 18.21 -16.74 -2.78
CA GLY A 45 19.44 -15.98 -2.84
C GLY A 45 19.41 -14.82 -3.82
N PHE A 46 18.23 -14.45 -4.30
CA PHE A 46 18.12 -13.29 -5.19
C PHE A 46 16.77 -12.63 -4.98
N ARG A 47 16.64 -11.41 -5.49
CA ARG A 47 15.44 -10.64 -5.29
C ARG A 47 14.71 -10.51 -6.62
N PRO A 48 13.60 -11.20 -6.80
CA PRO A 48 12.84 -11.06 -8.04
C PRO A 48 12.32 -9.64 -8.22
N HIS A 49 12.13 -9.25 -9.47
CA HIS A 49 11.69 -7.89 -9.78
C HIS A 49 10.35 -7.57 -9.15
N TYR A 50 9.43 -8.53 -9.09
CA TYR A 50 8.13 -8.24 -8.50
C TYR A 50 8.22 -7.93 -7.01
N VAL A 51 9.25 -8.42 -6.33
CA VAL A 51 9.47 -8.08 -4.93
C VAL A 51 9.86 -6.62 -4.82
N GLU A 52 10.71 -6.17 -5.72
CA GLU A 52 11.10 -4.77 -5.74
C GLU A 52 9.93 -3.87 -6.09
N LEU A 53 9.09 -4.32 -7.01
CA LEU A 53 7.89 -3.57 -7.35
C LEU A 53 6.95 -3.44 -6.17
N ASP A 54 6.80 -4.52 -5.40
CA ASP A 54 5.96 -4.48 -4.22
C ASP A 54 6.45 -3.43 -3.23
N ALA A 55 7.75 -3.38 -3.00
CA ALA A 55 8.33 -2.41 -2.08
C ALA A 55 8.14 -0.99 -2.61
N GLU A 56 8.32 -0.80 -3.91
CA GLU A 56 8.15 0.51 -4.52
C GLU A 56 6.71 0.98 -4.44
N ILE A 57 5.77 0.09 -4.72
CA ILE A 57 4.35 0.42 -4.64
C ILE A 57 3.98 0.87 -3.24
N ARG A 58 4.43 0.12 -2.24
CA ARG A 58 4.10 0.46 -0.85
C ARG A 58 4.72 1.78 -0.44
N ALA A 59 5.97 2.02 -0.84
CA ALA A 59 6.64 3.25 -0.49
C ALA A 59 5.97 4.46 -1.13
N LYS A 60 5.64 4.35 -2.42
CA LYS A 60 4.99 5.45 -3.12
C LYS A 60 3.60 5.71 -2.60
N ALA A 61 2.88 4.66 -2.24
CA ALA A 61 1.54 4.83 -1.68
C ALA A 61 1.60 5.57 -0.35
N GLU A 62 2.58 5.22 0.47
CA GLU A 62 2.72 5.86 1.77
C GLU A 62 3.08 7.34 1.61
N ILE A 63 3.98 7.65 0.69
CA ILE A 63 4.35 9.02 0.42
C ILE A 63 3.14 9.82 -0.05
N ALA A 64 2.35 9.24 -0.94
CA ALA A 64 1.17 9.91 -1.45
C ALA A 64 0.16 10.17 -0.34
N ARG A 65 -0.05 9.19 0.52
CA ARG A 65 -1.00 9.34 1.63
C ARG A 65 -0.54 10.40 2.60
N GLN A 66 0.74 10.42 2.92
CA GLN A 66 1.26 11.42 3.84
C GLN A 66 1.17 12.82 3.27
N ALA A 67 1.42 12.96 1.97
CA ALA A 67 1.37 14.27 1.34
C ALA A 67 -0.03 14.85 1.37
N VAL A 68 -1.04 14.04 1.02
CA VAL A 68 -2.40 14.54 1.00
C VAL A 68 -2.90 14.78 2.42
N ARG A 69 -2.50 13.96 3.36
CA ARG A 69 -2.92 14.14 4.75
C ARG A 69 -2.33 15.42 5.34
N ARG A 70 -1.07 15.67 5.05
CA ARG A 70 -0.41 16.86 5.54
C ARG A 70 -1.08 18.11 5.02
N THR A 71 -1.42 18.11 3.72
CA THR A 71 -2.12 19.23 3.14
C THR A 71 -3.51 19.38 3.75
N TYR A 72 -4.19 18.28 4.00
CA TYR A 72 -5.52 18.34 4.60
C TYR A 72 -5.46 18.98 5.98
N GLU A 73 -4.51 18.59 6.80
CA GLU A 73 -4.37 19.13 8.13
C GLU A 73 -4.09 20.64 8.09
N TRP A 74 -3.22 21.04 7.16
CA TRP A 74 -2.92 22.45 7.00
C TRP A 74 -4.15 23.23 6.56
N VAL A 75 -4.90 22.66 5.61
CA VAL A 75 -6.09 23.30 5.10
C VAL A 75 -7.15 23.46 6.19
N MET A 76 -7.31 22.44 7.02
CA MET A 76 -8.30 22.53 8.09
C MET A 76 -7.96 23.62 9.09
N GLN A 77 -6.68 23.83 9.34
CA GLN A 77 -6.27 24.93 10.20
C GLN A 77 -6.50 26.28 9.52
N ALA A 78 -6.20 26.37 8.24
CA ALA A 78 -6.36 27.62 7.52
C ALA A 78 -7.81 28.05 7.40
N ARG A 79 -8.73 27.07 7.41
CA ARG A 79 -10.15 27.42 7.30
C ARG A 79 -10.66 28.19 8.50
N GLY A 80 -9.91 28.18 9.60
CA GLY A 80 -10.28 28.97 10.74
C GLY A 80 -9.90 30.43 10.59
N GLY A 81 -9.18 30.79 9.53
CA GLY A 81 -8.77 32.15 9.30
C GLY A 81 -9.79 32.97 8.53
N GLY A 82 -9.35 34.04 7.91
CA GLY A 82 -10.22 34.92 7.15
C GLY A 82 -10.58 34.32 5.79
N SER A 83 -11.44 35.07 5.07
CA SER A 83 -11.91 34.55 3.79
C SER A 83 -10.79 34.40 2.77
N LEU A 84 -9.80 35.27 2.84
CA LEU A 84 -8.67 35.17 1.92
C LEU A 84 -7.93 33.87 2.15
N ASP A 85 -7.72 33.50 3.42
CA ASP A 85 -7.07 32.26 3.75
C ASP A 85 -7.89 31.06 3.30
N ARG A 86 -9.21 31.19 3.38
CA ARG A 86 -10.07 30.11 2.95
C ARG A 86 -9.98 29.85 1.45
N GLN A 87 -9.91 30.92 0.66
CA GLN A 87 -9.79 30.75 -0.77
C GLN A 87 -8.45 30.10 -1.13
N TYR A 88 -7.39 30.55 -0.52
CA TYR A 88 -6.08 29.99 -0.74
C TYR A 88 -6.04 28.53 -0.31
N ALA A 89 -6.65 28.23 0.81
CA ALA A 89 -6.70 26.86 1.32
C ALA A 89 -7.45 25.96 0.35
N ARG A 90 -8.54 26.45 -0.22
CA ARG A 90 -9.32 25.69 -1.17
C ARG A 90 -8.51 25.38 -2.42
N ASP A 91 -7.80 26.38 -2.91
CA ASP A 91 -6.97 26.20 -4.10
C ASP A 91 -5.85 25.18 -3.84
N GLU A 92 -5.24 25.25 -2.68
CA GLU A 92 -4.20 24.32 -2.33
C GLU A 92 -4.72 22.89 -2.18
N TRP A 93 -5.93 22.76 -1.64
CA TRP A 93 -6.56 21.47 -1.50
C TRP A 93 -6.86 20.86 -2.86
N ASP A 94 -7.36 21.67 -3.80
CA ASP A 94 -7.63 21.20 -5.15
C ASP A 94 -6.35 20.72 -5.83
N LYS A 95 -5.26 21.44 -5.62
CA LYS A 95 -3.99 21.02 -6.16
C LYS A 95 -3.53 19.70 -5.55
N ALA A 96 -3.72 19.57 -4.24
CA ALA A 96 -3.32 18.35 -3.55
C ALA A 96 -4.11 17.15 -4.05
N LEU A 97 -5.40 17.35 -4.29
CA LEU A 97 -6.23 16.26 -4.80
C LEU A 97 -5.80 15.84 -6.20
N ARG A 98 -5.49 16.81 -7.05
CA ARG A 98 -5.03 16.48 -8.40
C ARG A 98 -3.69 15.76 -8.37
N SER A 99 -2.80 16.21 -7.49
CA SER A 99 -1.50 15.57 -7.36
C SER A 99 -1.64 14.15 -6.82
N PHE A 100 -2.55 13.96 -5.87
CA PHE A 100 -2.80 12.65 -5.30
C PHE A 100 -3.33 11.70 -6.37
N GLU A 101 -4.27 12.17 -7.17
CA GLU A 101 -4.83 11.37 -8.24
C GLU A 101 -3.75 10.95 -9.23
N GLN A 102 -2.87 11.87 -9.58
CA GLN A 102 -1.78 11.59 -10.48
C GLN A 102 -0.83 10.55 -9.90
N ARG A 103 -0.54 10.66 -8.62
CA ARG A 103 0.32 9.70 -7.95
C ARG A 103 -0.32 8.32 -7.90
N LEU A 104 -1.63 8.26 -7.66
CA LEU A 104 -2.32 6.98 -7.67
C LEU A 104 -2.31 6.34 -9.05
N GLU A 105 -2.38 7.15 -10.08
CA GLU A 105 -2.33 6.64 -11.43
C GLU A 105 -1.00 5.97 -11.71
N GLU A 106 0.09 6.60 -11.30
CA GLU A 106 1.41 6.02 -11.46
C GLU A 106 1.55 4.74 -10.66
N ILE A 107 1.03 4.75 -9.44
CA ILE A 107 1.09 3.57 -8.60
C ILE A 107 0.28 2.44 -9.23
N ASN A 108 -0.87 2.77 -9.80
CA ASN A 108 -1.71 1.74 -10.42
C ASN A 108 -1.03 1.12 -11.63
N GLN A 109 -0.19 1.86 -12.33
CA GLN A 109 0.59 1.29 -13.41
C GLN A 109 1.61 0.30 -12.87
N LEU A 110 2.22 0.64 -11.75
CA LEU A 110 3.15 -0.28 -11.11
C LEU A 110 2.43 -1.53 -10.61
N ILE A 111 1.21 -1.36 -10.11
CA ILE A 111 0.40 -2.48 -9.67
C ILE A 111 0.10 -3.42 -10.84
N GLN A 112 -0.21 -2.85 -12.00
CA GLN A 112 -0.45 -3.65 -13.17
C GLN A 112 0.77 -4.49 -13.52
N THR A 113 1.94 -3.87 -13.54
CA THR A 113 3.18 -4.57 -13.83
C THR A 113 3.45 -5.64 -12.79
N PHE A 114 3.25 -5.31 -11.52
CA PHE A 114 3.44 -6.25 -10.44
C PHE A 114 2.56 -7.49 -10.65
N ASN A 115 1.29 -7.27 -10.95
CA ASN A 115 0.36 -8.37 -11.13
C ASN A 115 0.76 -9.26 -12.31
N LEU A 116 1.27 -8.64 -13.36
CA LEU A 116 1.68 -9.41 -14.52
C LEU A 116 2.94 -10.24 -14.28
N GLU A 117 3.78 -9.77 -13.38
CA GLU A 117 5.02 -10.46 -13.10
C GLU A 117 4.91 -11.52 -12.01
N LEU A 118 3.79 -11.57 -11.32
CA LEU A 118 3.62 -12.56 -10.28
C LEU A 118 3.61 -13.96 -10.85
N PRO A 119 4.38 -14.88 -10.28
CA PRO A 119 4.33 -16.27 -10.75
C PRO A 119 3.02 -16.91 -10.36
N GLU A 120 2.70 -17.97 -11.06
CA GLU A 120 1.44 -18.67 -10.88
C GLU A 120 1.14 -19.02 -9.41
N PRO A 121 2.07 -19.59 -8.65
CA PRO A 121 1.75 -19.93 -7.26
C PRO A 121 1.42 -18.72 -6.38
N LEU A 122 1.79 -17.52 -6.81
CA LEU A 122 1.54 -16.31 -6.03
C LEU A 122 0.45 -15.44 -6.60
N ARG A 123 -0.31 -15.96 -7.56
CA ARG A 123 -1.37 -15.17 -8.19
C ARG A 123 -2.38 -14.61 -7.23
N HIS A 124 -2.58 -15.27 -6.11
CA HIS A 124 -3.52 -14.79 -5.12
C HIS A 124 -3.04 -13.54 -4.40
N LEU A 125 -1.79 -13.15 -4.61
CA LEU A 125 -1.26 -11.92 -4.02
C LEU A 125 -1.43 -10.71 -4.91
N GLN A 126 -2.21 -10.84 -5.99
CA GLN A 126 -2.45 -9.71 -6.87
C GLN A 126 -3.01 -8.52 -6.11
N LYS A 127 -2.62 -7.34 -6.54
CA LYS A 127 -3.06 -6.11 -5.91
C LYS A 127 -4.17 -5.49 -6.73
N PHE A 128 -5.06 -4.79 -6.05
CA PHE A 128 -6.13 -4.07 -6.72
C PHE A 128 -5.71 -2.62 -6.92
N PRO A 129 -6.21 -1.98 -7.98
CA PRO A 129 -5.88 -0.57 -8.19
C PRO A 129 -6.35 0.28 -7.03
N LEU A 130 -5.59 1.30 -6.71
CA LEU A 130 -5.96 2.22 -5.67
C LEU A 130 -6.90 3.27 -6.23
N LYS A 131 -7.93 3.58 -5.47
CA LYS A 131 -8.90 4.59 -5.88
C LYS A 131 -8.85 5.76 -4.92
N GLN A 132 -8.89 6.95 -5.47
CA GLN A 132 -8.81 8.15 -4.65
C GLN A 132 -9.87 8.18 -3.56
N GLU A 133 -11.09 7.86 -3.91
CA GLU A 133 -12.17 7.86 -2.95
C GLU A 133 -11.91 6.97 -1.76
N ASP A 134 -11.47 5.75 -2.05
CA ASP A 134 -11.22 4.77 -1.01
C ASP A 134 -10.06 5.19 -0.12
N GLU A 135 -9.01 5.70 -0.74
CA GLU A 135 -7.83 6.10 0.01
C GLU A 135 -8.13 7.27 0.94
N LEU A 136 -8.87 8.25 0.43
CA LEU A 136 -9.23 9.40 1.24
C LEU A 136 -10.15 9.02 2.37
N LYS A 137 -11.05 8.09 2.10
CA LYS A 137 -11.97 7.63 3.12
C LYS A 137 -11.21 6.95 4.26
N GLN A 138 -10.23 6.13 3.92
CA GLN A 138 -9.44 5.46 4.92
C GLN A 138 -8.62 6.43 5.76
N LEU A 139 -8.21 7.53 5.17
CA LEU A 139 -7.47 8.55 5.89
C LEU A 139 -8.35 9.47 6.71
N GLY A 140 -9.65 9.34 6.58
CA GLY A 140 -10.58 10.22 7.28
C GLY A 140 -10.61 11.62 6.69
N VAL A 141 -10.34 11.71 5.39
CA VAL A 141 -10.27 13.01 4.71
C VAL A 141 -11.46 13.15 3.79
N THR A 142 -12.03 14.34 3.74
CA THR A 142 -13.16 14.59 2.85
C THR A 142 -12.68 15.35 1.65
N THR A 143 -13.24 15.02 0.49
CA THR A 143 -12.87 15.73 -0.74
C THR A 143 -13.54 17.07 -0.84
N LYS A 144 -14.59 17.31 -0.07
CA LYS A 144 -15.27 18.57 -0.09
C LYS A 144 -15.03 19.33 1.17
N LEU A 145 -14.53 20.53 1.02
CA LEU A 145 -14.33 21.41 2.14
C LEU A 145 -15.58 22.26 2.23
N GLY A 146 -16.56 21.76 2.77
CA GLY A 146 -17.83 22.44 2.84
C GLY A 146 -17.92 23.70 3.60
#